data_13d3ce9f745d7c7362954e8f90e57c22
#
_entry.id   13d3ce9f745d7c7362954e8f90e57c22
#
_cell.length_a   1.000
_cell.length_b   1.000
_cell.length_c   1.000
_cell.angle_alpha   90.00
_cell.angle_beta   90.00
_cell.angle_gamma   90.00
#
_symmetry.space_group_name_H-M   'P 1'
#
loop_
_entity.id
_entity.type
_entity.pdbx_description
1 polymer ?
#
loop_
_entity_poly.entity_id
_entity_poly.type
_entity_poly.pdbx_seq_one_letter_code
_entity_poly.pdbx_strand_id
1 'polypeptide(L)'
;MFTRRLLIDSGGDSAPPLPDVDTNLWSTTEADENEFYDTFDVVIPAGVNVVYVGGGIKGSMSGEPCSCSMYSNFSGKTWFSDYGKGSAGATNYIGVTPLKTYRITVEYVCGFVGRDGMAFIRYSQRINAVKPNLTDY
;
A
#
# COMPACT_ATOMS: atom_id res chain seq x y z
N MET A 1 -15.41 -39.55 -3.88
CA MET A 1 -15.05 -39.05 -4.49
C MET A 1 -14.62 -38.43 -4.60
N PHE A 2 -14.81 -38.44 -4.07
CA PHE A 2 -14.32 -37.75 -4.66
C PHE A 2 -13.93 -37.21 -4.68
N THR A 3 -14.23 -37.46 -4.09
CA THR A 3 -13.78 -36.91 -4.57
C THR A 3 -13.37 -36.19 -4.57
N ARG A 4 -13.66 -36.24 -4.21
CA ARG A 4 -13.18 -35.50 -4.53
C ARG A 4 -12.83 -34.78 -4.32
N ARG A 5 -13.03 -34.97 -3.92
CA ARG A 5 -12.53 -34.29 -4.07
C ARG A 5 -12.08 -33.71 -3.88
N LEU A 6 -12.25 -34.00 -3.49
CA LEU A 6 -11.66 -33.35 -3.63
C LEU A 6 -11.17 -32.83 -3.40
N LEU A 7 -11.16 -32.98 -3.04
CA LEU A 7 -10.60 -32.30 -3.09
C LEU A 7 -10.10 -31.75 -2.74
N ILE A 8 -10.04 -31.82 -2.35
CA ILE A 8 -9.55 -31.05 -2.29
C ILE A 8 -8.87 -30.48 -2.00
N ASP A 9 -8.78 -30.50 -1.67
CA ASP A 9 -8.15 -29.64 -1.68
C ASP A 9 -7.36 -29.27 -1.30
N SER A 10 -7.26 -29.39 -1.11
CA SER A 10 -6.54 -28.73 -1.15
C SER A 10 -5.89 -28.20 -0.98
N GLY A 11 -5.76 -28.21 -0.85
CA GLY A 11 -5.20 -27.44 -0.98
C GLY A 11 -4.97 -26.80 -0.82
N GLY A 12 -5.01 -26.64 -0.83
CA GLY A 12 -4.83 -25.92 -0.92
C GLY A 12 -5.01 -25.22 -0.94
N ASP A 13 -5.20 -25.35 -0.58
CA ASP A 13 -5.48 -24.85 -1.00
C ASP A 13 -5.83 -23.93 -1.64
N SER A 14 -6.53 -23.75 -1.21
CA SER A 14 -6.42 -23.02 -2.45
C SER A 14 -7.02 -21.62 -2.32
N ALA A 15 -6.18 -20.64 -2.52
CA ALA A 15 -6.61 -19.27 -2.53
C ALA A 15 -7.53 -19.01 -3.73
N PRO A 16 -8.56 -18.16 -3.60
CA PRO A 16 -9.33 -17.75 -4.76
C PRO A 16 -8.42 -17.02 -5.76
N PRO A 17 -8.77 -17.02 -7.06
CA PRO A 17 -7.96 -16.32 -8.05
C PRO A 17 -7.90 -14.82 -7.72
N LEU A 18 -6.73 -14.22 -7.98
CA LEU A 18 -6.55 -12.79 -7.78
C LEU A 18 -7.25 -12.02 -8.89
N PRO A 19 -7.66 -10.77 -8.62
CA PRO A 19 -8.32 -9.96 -9.65
C PRO A 19 -7.37 -9.64 -10.81
N ASP A 20 -7.95 -9.52 -12.00
CA ASP A 20 -7.21 -9.15 -13.21
C ASP A 20 -6.86 -7.67 -13.23
N VAL A 21 -7.68 -6.85 -12.57
CA VAL A 21 -7.44 -5.40 -12.51
C VAL A 21 -6.90 -5.04 -11.14
N ASP A 22 -6.09 -3.98 -11.09
CA ASP A 22 -5.54 -3.48 -9.84
C ASP A 22 -6.69 -3.03 -8.94
N THR A 23 -6.77 -3.63 -7.76
CA THR A 23 -7.88 -3.46 -6.84
C THR A 23 -7.38 -2.86 -5.54
N ASN A 24 -8.07 -1.85 -5.03
CA ASN A 24 -7.70 -1.23 -3.77
C ASN A 24 -7.95 -2.18 -2.61
N LEU A 25 -6.92 -2.43 -1.83
CA LEU A 25 -7.05 -3.06 -0.53
C LEU A 25 -7.34 -1.99 0.51
N TRP A 26 -6.75 -0.82 0.33
CA TRP A 26 -6.97 0.35 1.15
C TRP A 26 -6.63 1.59 0.35
N SER A 27 -7.36 2.67 0.56
CA SER A 27 -7.02 3.95 -0.04
C SER A 27 -7.61 5.08 0.78
N THR A 28 -7.01 6.25 0.65
CA THR A 28 -7.52 7.47 1.28
C THR A 28 -7.24 8.67 0.41
N THR A 29 -8.02 9.72 0.62
CA THR A 29 -7.79 11.03 0.02
C THR A 29 -7.98 12.08 1.12
N GLU A 30 -7.12 13.10 1.08
CA GLU A 30 -7.18 14.23 2.01
C GLU A 30 -7.01 15.51 1.24
N ALA A 31 -7.66 16.57 1.68
CA ALA A 31 -7.60 17.85 1.01
C ALA A 31 -7.47 18.97 2.04
N ASP A 32 -6.74 20.02 1.66
CA ASP A 32 -6.63 21.26 2.43
C ASP A 32 -6.06 21.06 3.84
N GLU A 33 -5.16 20.08 3.97
CA GLU A 33 -4.45 19.81 5.22
C GLU A 33 -2.97 20.10 5.04
N ASN A 34 -2.34 20.73 6.02
CA ASN A 34 -0.89 20.87 5.97
C ASN A 34 -0.18 19.68 6.60
N GLU A 35 -0.91 18.87 7.34
CA GLU A 35 -0.36 17.67 7.97
C GLU A 35 -1.46 16.63 8.08
N PHE A 36 -1.16 15.41 7.67
CA PHE A 36 -2.05 14.28 7.82
C PHE A 36 -1.26 13.10 8.36
N TYR A 37 -1.84 12.42 9.31
CA TYR A 37 -1.22 11.27 9.95
C TYR A 37 -2.31 10.28 10.29
N ASP A 38 -2.17 9.05 9.81
CA ASP A 38 -3.14 8.00 10.08
C ASP A 38 -2.45 6.65 10.25
N THR A 39 -2.97 5.86 11.15
CA THR A 39 -2.50 4.48 11.38
C THR A 39 -3.69 3.56 11.28
N PHE A 40 -3.54 2.48 10.54
CA PHE A 40 -4.62 1.53 10.29
C PHE A 40 -4.05 0.12 10.13
N ASP A 41 -4.92 -0.88 10.29
CA ASP A 41 -4.56 -2.27 10.08
C ASP A 41 -5.10 -2.71 8.71
N VAL A 42 -4.31 -3.51 8.02
CA VAL A 42 -4.70 -4.10 6.75
C VAL A 42 -4.34 -5.57 6.76
N VAL A 43 -5.28 -6.42 6.30
CA VAL A 43 -5.07 -7.86 6.19
C VAL A 43 -4.77 -8.18 4.74
N ILE A 44 -3.65 -8.85 4.51
CA ILE A 44 -3.27 -9.26 3.15
C ILE A 44 -4.12 -10.44 2.71
N PRO A 45 -4.76 -10.34 1.54
CA PRO A 45 -5.59 -11.46 1.06
C PRO A 45 -4.78 -12.73 0.81
N ALA A 46 -5.47 -13.85 0.83
CA ALA A 46 -4.86 -15.14 0.49
C ALA A 46 -4.25 -15.09 -0.90
N GLY A 47 -3.07 -15.65 -1.05
CA GLY A 47 -2.39 -15.72 -2.34
C GLY A 47 -1.64 -14.46 -2.76
N VAL A 48 -1.72 -13.39 -1.98
CA VAL A 48 -1.04 -12.12 -2.32
C VAL A 48 0.33 -12.09 -1.65
N ASN A 49 1.37 -11.98 -2.46
CA ASN A 49 2.76 -11.90 -2.00
C ASN A 49 3.38 -10.54 -2.29
N VAL A 50 2.73 -9.72 -3.10
CA VAL A 50 3.21 -8.38 -3.46
C VAL A 50 2.02 -7.45 -3.50
N VAL A 51 2.20 -6.25 -2.94
CA VAL A 51 1.23 -5.17 -3.09
C VAL A 51 1.91 -3.98 -3.76
N TYR A 52 1.12 -3.16 -4.43
CA TYR A 52 1.57 -1.91 -5.03
C TYR A 52 1.04 -0.77 -4.17
N VAL A 53 1.96 0.03 -3.66
CA VAL A 53 1.61 1.12 -2.74
C VAL A 53 2.05 2.44 -3.34
N GLY A 54 1.40 3.49 -2.92
CA GLY A 54 1.81 4.82 -3.35
C GLY A 54 0.99 5.88 -2.68
N GLY A 55 1.44 7.10 -2.90
CA GLY A 55 0.76 8.27 -2.38
C GLY A 55 1.48 9.54 -2.76
N GLY A 56 0.84 10.64 -2.45
CA GLY A 56 1.43 11.94 -2.73
C GLY A 56 0.56 13.07 -2.22
N ILE A 57 1.16 14.27 -2.27
CA ILE A 57 0.50 15.49 -1.85
C ILE A 57 1.08 16.66 -2.64
N LYS A 58 0.25 17.67 -2.90
CA LYS A 58 0.67 18.92 -3.53
C LYS A 58 0.64 20.03 -2.50
N GLY A 59 1.63 20.93 -2.56
CA GLY A 59 1.58 22.15 -1.78
C GLY A 59 0.67 23.17 -2.43
N SER A 60 0.07 24.03 -1.60
CA SER A 60 -0.76 25.13 -2.10
C SER A 60 0.07 26.28 -2.68
N MET A 61 1.35 26.32 -2.35
CA MET A 61 2.26 27.35 -2.82
C MET A 61 3.47 26.72 -3.48
N SER A 62 3.92 27.35 -4.57
CA SER A 62 5.11 26.93 -5.29
C SER A 62 6.32 26.99 -4.37
N GLY A 63 7.11 25.93 -4.36
CA GLY A 63 8.33 25.89 -3.57
C GLY A 63 8.17 25.55 -2.11
N GLU A 64 6.95 25.35 -1.64
CA GLU A 64 6.76 24.95 -0.23
C GLU A 64 7.25 23.50 -0.05
N PRO A 65 7.91 23.20 1.09
CA PRO A 65 8.40 21.85 1.31
C PRO A 65 7.24 20.88 1.60
N CYS A 66 7.25 19.73 0.92
CA CYS A 66 6.25 18.69 1.10
C CYS A 66 6.94 17.35 1.30
N SER A 67 6.33 16.48 2.08
CA SER A 67 6.81 15.11 2.26
C SER A 67 5.63 14.17 2.36
N CYS A 68 5.86 12.92 1.99
CA CYS A 68 4.89 11.85 2.17
C CYS A 68 5.63 10.56 2.46
N SER A 69 5.01 9.71 3.26
CA SER A 69 5.59 8.40 3.57
C SER A 69 4.52 7.41 3.99
N MET A 70 4.84 6.15 3.81
CA MET A 70 4.05 5.03 4.31
C MET A 70 5.03 4.03 4.90
N TYR A 71 4.76 3.55 6.11
CA TYR A 71 5.64 2.57 6.71
C TYR A 71 4.85 1.58 7.56
N SER A 72 5.44 0.39 7.70
CA SER A 72 4.89 -0.68 8.51
C SER A 72 5.46 -0.61 9.91
N ASN A 73 4.63 -0.85 10.92
CA ASN A 73 5.09 -0.91 12.30
C ASN A 73 5.88 -2.19 12.59
N PHE A 74 5.89 -3.16 11.68
CA PHE A 74 6.76 -4.32 11.79
C PHE A 74 8.15 -3.90 11.34
N SER A 75 9.09 -3.89 12.28
CA SER A 75 10.48 -3.52 12.02
C SER A 75 10.66 -2.10 11.48
N GLY A 76 9.64 -1.25 11.57
CA GLY A 76 9.72 0.12 11.08
C GLY A 76 10.01 0.23 9.59
N LYS A 77 9.60 -0.75 8.79
CA LYS A 77 9.93 -0.78 7.37
C LYS A 77 9.20 0.30 6.61
N THR A 78 9.97 1.10 5.86
CA THR A 78 9.42 2.14 4.99
C THR A 78 8.97 1.50 3.68
N TRP A 79 7.70 1.69 3.35
CA TRP A 79 7.13 1.18 2.10
C TRP A 79 7.32 2.19 0.97
N PHE A 80 7.16 3.48 1.24
CA PHE A 80 7.60 4.54 0.34
C PHE A 80 7.83 5.82 1.14
N SER A 81 8.64 6.70 0.60
CA SER A 81 8.79 8.05 1.14
C SER A 81 9.30 8.97 0.05
N ASP A 82 8.93 10.23 0.13
CA ASP A 82 9.44 11.25 -0.78
C ASP A 82 9.39 12.62 -0.12
N TYR A 83 10.28 13.49 -0.60
CA TYR A 83 10.35 14.86 -0.17
C TYR A 83 10.57 15.72 -1.41
N GLY A 84 9.84 16.81 -1.52
CA GLY A 84 10.00 17.72 -2.66
C GLY A 84 9.49 19.09 -2.35
N LYS A 85 9.78 20.03 -3.24
CA LYS A 85 9.25 21.37 -3.16
C LYS A 85 8.05 21.49 -4.09
N GLY A 86 6.95 21.96 -3.53
CA GLY A 86 5.69 22.07 -4.27
C GLY A 86 4.87 20.81 -4.32
N SER A 87 5.48 19.65 -4.20
CA SER A 87 4.78 18.37 -4.17
C SER A 87 5.72 17.26 -3.74
N ALA A 88 5.15 16.14 -3.29
CA ALA A 88 5.89 14.91 -3.01
C ALA A 88 5.01 13.74 -3.39
N GLY A 89 5.61 12.66 -3.87
CA GLY A 89 4.87 11.47 -4.23
C GLY A 89 5.80 10.34 -4.61
N ALA A 90 5.37 9.11 -4.33
CA ALA A 90 6.17 7.93 -4.62
C ALA A 90 5.26 6.71 -4.75
N THR A 91 5.78 5.70 -5.42
CA THR A 91 5.14 4.39 -5.53
C THR A 91 6.19 3.31 -5.34
N ASN A 92 5.74 2.12 -4.95
CA ASN A 92 6.66 1.01 -4.75
C ASN A 92 5.90 -0.32 -4.76
N TYR A 93 6.62 -1.40 -5.03
CA TYR A 93 6.10 -2.76 -4.92
C TYR A 93 6.71 -3.40 -3.67
N ILE A 94 5.85 -3.90 -2.78
CA ILE A 94 6.26 -4.38 -1.46
C ILE A 94 5.95 -5.87 -1.34
N GLY A 95 6.94 -6.67 -0.94
CA GLY A 95 6.72 -8.08 -0.63
C GLY A 95 6.00 -8.20 0.69
N VAL A 96 4.94 -8.99 0.72
CA VAL A 96 4.10 -9.17 1.90
C VAL A 96 3.81 -10.66 2.10
N THR A 97 3.32 -11.00 3.28
CA THR A 97 2.91 -12.36 3.62
C THR A 97 1.39 -12.46 3.55
N PRO A 98 0.85 -13.41 2.75
CA PRO A 98 -0.59 -13.60 2.69
C PRO A 98 -1.18 -13.86 4.08
N LEU A 99 -2.39 -13.34 4.32
CA LEU A 99 -3.17 -13.50 5.54
C LEU A 99 -2.59 -12.79 6.76
N LYS A 100 -1.43 -12.15 6.64
CA LYS A 100 -0.84 -11.39 7.73
C LYS A 100 -1.52 -10.04 7.84
N THR A 101 -1.67 -9.54 9.07
CA THR A 101 -2.18 -8.21 9.35
C THR A 101 -1.00 -7.27 9.56
N TYR A 102 -0.98 -6.18 8.82
CA TYR A 102 0.05 -5.15 8.94
C TYR A 102 -0.57 -3.91 9.56
N ARG A 103 0.16 -3.29 10.46
CA ARG A 103 -0.19 -1.96 10.95
C ARG A 103 0.62 -0.95 10.17
N ILE A 104 -0.07 -0.08 9.45
CA ILE A 104 0.53 0.84 8.50
C ILE A 104 0.29 2.27 8.98
N THR A 105 1.32 3.10 8.87
CA THR A 105 1.20 4.54 9.13
C THR A 105 1.47 5.29 7.83
N VAL A 106 0.63 6.27 7.56
CA VAL A 106 0.75 7.19 6.42
C VAL A 106 0.89 8.60 6.96
N GLU A 107 1.84 9.35 6.41
CA GLU A 107 2.08 10.73 6.82
C GLU A 107 2.23 11.62 5.59
N TYR A 108 1.61 12.79 5.64
CA TYR A 108 1.81 13.88 4.68
C TYR A 108 2.09 15.16 5.44
N VAL A 109 3.07 15.92 5.00
CA VAL A 109 3.36 17.22 5.59
C VAL A 109 3.72 18.20 4.48
N CYS A 110 3.11 19.37 4.48
CA CYS A 110 3.50 20.49 3.65
C CYS A 110 3.78 21.71 4.52
N GLY A 111 4.61 22.61 4.05
CA GLY A 111 4.98 23.82 4.80
C GLY A 111 3.79 24.75 5.06
N PHE A 112 2.84 24.75 4.14
CA PHE A 112 1.57 25.45 4.32
C PHE A 112 0.45 24.43 4.17
N VAL A 113 -0.60 24.72 3.40
CA VAL A 113 -1.69 23.78 3.20
C VAL A 113 -1.36 22.83 2.05
N GLY A 114 -1.45 21.54 2.31
CA GLY A 114 -1.33 20.53 1.27
C GLY A 114 -2.67 20.33 0.58
N ARG A 115 -2.63 19.83 -0.66
CA ARG A 115 -3.81 19.57 -1.46
C ARG A 115 -3.70 18.22 -2.16
N ASP A 116 -4.85 17.61 -2.41
CA ASP A 116 -4.95 16.38 -3.19
C ASP A 116 -4.11 15.25 -2.60
N GLY A 117 -4.01 15.20 -1.27
CA GLY A 117 -3.32 14.12 -0.61
C GLY A 117 -4.01 12.80 -0.86
N MET A 118 -3.25 11.78 -1.22
CA MET A 118 -3.79 10.45 -1.46
C MET A 118 -2.79 9.37 -1.09
N ALA A 119 -3.29 8.19 -0.77
CA ALA A 119 -2.46 7.01 -0.60
C ALA A 119 -3.30 5.78 -0.93
N PHE A 120 -2.63 4.72 -1.32
CA PHE A 120 -3.31 3.49 -1.68
C PHE A 120 -2.42 2.27 -1.46
N ILE A 121 -3.08 1.13 -1.28
CA ILE A 121 -2.46 -0.18 -1.29
C ILE A 121 -3.32 -1.01 -2.25
N ARG A 122 -2.72 -1.55 -3.31
CA ARG A 122 -3.42 -2.28 -4.37
C ARG A 122 -2.83 -3.65 -4.58
N TYR A 123 -3.65 -4.55 -5.09
CA TYR A 123 -3.22 -5.89 -5.45
C TYR A 123 -3.94 -6.36 -6.71
N SER A 124 -3.34 -7.31 -7.42
CA SER A 124 -3.89 -7.92 -8.62
C SER A 124 -2.97 -9.06 -9.04
N GLN A 125 -3.38 -9.82 -10.05
CA GLN A 125 -2.50 -10.85 -10.65
C GLN A 125 -1.22 -10.22 -11.15
N ARG A 126 -1.33 -9.09 -11.85
CA ARG A 126 -0.17 -8.39 -12.42
C ARG A 126 0.79 -7.93 -11.33
N ILE A 127 0.25 -7.34 -10.30
CA ILE A 127 1.06 -6.84 -9.17
C ILE A 127 1.76 -8.02 -8.48
N ASN A 128 1.02 -9.10 -8.26
CA ASN A 128 1.56 -10.26 -7.55
C ASN A 128 2.73 -10.94 -8.29
N ALA A 129 2.82 -10.72 -9.61
CA ALA A 129 3.89 -11.27 -10.43
C ALA A 129 5.14 -10.39 -10.44
N VAL A 130 5.11 -9.23 -9.82
CA VAL A 130 6.23 -8.30 -9.81
C VAL A 130 7.25 -8.74 -8.77
N LYS A 131 8.54 -8.51 -9.04
CA LYS A 131 9.58 -8.73 -8.06
C LYS A 131 9.63 -7.49 -7.14
N PRO A 132 9.36 -7.65 -5.84
CA PRO A 132 9.28 -6.49 -4.96
C PRO A 132 10.63 -5.91 -4.61
N ASN A 133 10.63 -4.61 -4.26
CA ASN A 133 11.83 -3.92 -3.79
C ASN A 133 12.08 -4.18 -2.30
N LEU A 134 11.05 -4.54 -1.57
CA LEU A 134 11.12 -4.77 -0.13
C LEU A 134 10.43 -6.09 0.18
N THR A 135 11.08 -6.92 0.97
CA THR A 135 10.51 -8.20 1.37
C THR A 135 10.05 -8.10 2.83
N ASP A 136 8.87 -8.62 3.07
CA ASP A 136 8.35 -8.73 4.43
C ASP A 136 9.10 -9.82 5.20
N TYR A 137 9.20 -9.63 6.49
CA TYR A 137 9.82 -10.61 7.41
C TYR A 137 8.80 -11.20 8.36
#